data_fd1e619bdf441018cecf5ac29b4ef957
#
_entry.id   fd1e619bdf441018cecf5ac29b4ef957
#
_cell.length_a   1.000
_cell.length_b   1.000
_cell.length_c   1.000
_cell.angle_alpha   90.00
_cell.angle_beta   90.00
_cell.angle_gamma   90.00
#
_symmetry.space_group_name_H-M   'P 1'
#
loop_
_entity.id
_entity.type
_entity.pdbx_description
1 polymer ?
#
loop_
_entity_poly.entity_id
_entity_poly.type
_entity_poly.pdbx_seq_one_letter_code
_entity_poly.pdbx_strand_id
1 'polypeptide(L)'
;MRPEEVYRIRRENVQIEHGFLVIPYGKTKAARRRVPLTAAARSVLGQRMASDKAYLFPCETDSSRPVPKVNNAHDRAVKDSKVAQFRLYDLRHTWATRAAMSGIDLVTLAAMLGHSRIQMVLRYAHPTEAHQMNAMARLEAFNQAAIEQRLAESASAVQMVQ
;
A
#
# COMPACT_ATOMS: atom_id res chain seq x y z
N MET A 1 4.48 3.43 -2.90
CA MET A 1 5.43 3.18 -4.02
C MET A 1 6.43 4.33 -4.11
N ARG A 2 7.58 4.13 -4.76
CA ARG A 2 8.49 5.24 -5.14
C ARG A 2 7.95 5.91 -6.42
N PRO A 3 8.16 7.22 -6.64
CA PRO A 3 7.69 7.89 -7.85
C PRO A 3 8.10 7.17 -9.15
N GLU A 4 9.35 6.74 -9.24
CA GLU A 4 9.86 6.01 -10.42
C GLU A 4 9.19 4.65 -10.64
N GLU A 5 8.72 3.99 -9.57
CA GLU A 5 7.93 2.76 -9.70
C GLU A 5 6.57 3.07 -10.31
N VAL A 6 5.96 4.21 -9.98
CA VAL A 6 4.69 4.66 -10.56
C VAL A 6 4.84 4.97 -12.04
N TYR A 7 5.87 5.72 -12.42
CA TYR A 7 6.09 6.08 -13.84
C TYR A 7 6.24 4.85 -14.74
N ARG A 8 6.83 3.78 -14.20
CA ARG A 8 7.15 2.55 -14.94
C ARG A 8 6.07 1.47 -14.82
N ILE A 9 4.88 1.79 -14.32
CA ILE A 9 3.79 0.81 -14.29
C ILE A 9 3.42 0.42 -15.71
N ARG A 10 3.54 -0.88 -16.00
CA ARG A 10 3.09 -1.47 -17.26
C ARG A 10 1.73 -2.12 -17.06
N ARG A 11 0.93 -2.14 -18.11
CA ARG A 11 -0.39 -2.76 -18.14
C ARG A 11 -0.37 -4.21 -17.64
N GLU A 12 0.59 -4.99 -18.09
CA GLU A 12 0.78 -6.40 -17.73
C GLU A 12 1.04 -6.63 -16.23
N ASN A 13 1.48 -5.61 -15.51
CA ASN A 13 1.76 -5.69 -14.07
C ASN A 13 0.55 -5.39 -13.19
N VAL A 14 -0.57 -4.95 -13.77
CA VAL A 14 -1.79 -4.56 -13.04
C VAL A 14 -2.78 -5.71 -13.06
N GLN A 15 -3.03 -6.31 -11.92
CA GLN A 15 -3.95 -7.42 -11.71
C GLN A 15 -5.18 -6.91 -10.94
N ILE A 16 -6.04 -6.14 -11.61
CA ILE A 16 -7.20 -5.48 -10.97
C ILE A 16 -8.14 -6.50 -10.32
N GLU A 17 -8.45 -7.59 -11.00
CA GLU A 17 -9.32 -8.68 -10.54
C GLU A 17 -8.81 -9.30 -9.24
N HIS A 18 -7.50 -9.51 -9.17
CA HIS A 18 -6.82 -10.04 -7.98
C HIS A 18 -6.49 -8.97 -6.93
N GLY A 19 -6.69 -7.69 -7.24
CA GLY A 19 -6.44 -6.58 -6.32
C GLY A 19 -4.97 -6.28 -6.06
N PHE A 20 -4.08 -6.56 -7.00
CA PHE A 20 -2.64 -6.34 -6.83
C PHE A 20 -2.00 -5.63 -8.02
N LEU A 21 -0.93 -4.90 -7.70
CA LEU A 21 0.04 -4.39 -8.66
C LEU A 21 1.38 -5.11 -8.42
N VAL A 22 1.96 -5.65 -9.46
CA VAL A 22 3.28 -6.30 -9.42
C VAL A 22 4.38 -5.29 -9.71
N ILE A 23 5.40 -5.23 -8.86
CA ILE A 23 6.63 -4.47 -9.10
C ILE A 23 7.73 -5.49 -9.41
N PRO A 24 8.04 -5.73 -10.71
CA PRO A 24 8.94 -6.82 -11.08
C PRO A 24 10.42 -6.44 -11.01
N TYR A 25 10.75 -5.17 -10.77
CA TYR A 25 12.11 -4.64 -10.80
C TYR A 25 12.52 -3.97 -9.49
N GLY A 26 13.83 -3.84 -9.28
CA GLY A 26 14.44 -3.16 -8.14
C GLY A 26 15.82 -3.71 -7.81
N LYS A 27 16.62 -2.91 -7.10
CA LYS A 27 18.00 -3.27 -6.74
C LYS A 27 18.11 -4.45 -5.76
N THR A 28 17.07 -4.71 -4.98
CA THR A 28 17.04 -5.78 -3.99
C THR A 28 15.87 -6.71 -4.24
N LYS A 29 15.94 -7.94 -3.71
CA LYS A 29 14.84 -8.92 -3.75
C LYS A 29 13.56 -8.33 -3.13
N ALA A 30 13.67 -7.61 -2.02
CA ALA A 30 12.55 -6.97 -1.34
C ALA A 30 11.89 -5.84 -2.17
N ALA A 31 12.60 -5.23 -3.11
CA ALA A 31 12.02 -4.22 -3.99
C ALA A 31 11.04 -4.83 -5.00
N ARG A 32 11.25 -6.10 -5.40
CA ARG A 32 10.32 -6.87 -6.25
C ARG A 32 9.20 -7.40 -5.37
N ARG A 33 7.97 -6.94 -5.60
CA ARG A 33 6.85 -7.27 -4.70
C ARG A 33 5.51 -7.11 -5.37
N ARG A 34 4.51 -7.68 -4.75
CA ARG A 34 3.09 -7.39 -5.04
C ARG A 34 2.62 -6.32 -4.06
N VAL A 35 1.93 -5.31 -4.57
CA VAL A 35 1.36 -4.22 -3.77
C VAL A 35 -0.16 -4.35 -3.80
N PRO A 36 -0.83 -4.56 -2.67
CA PRO A 36 -2.30 -4.62 -2.64
C PRO A 36 -2.87 -3.25 -3.03
N LEU A 37 -3.96 -3.27 -3.79
CA LEU A 37 -4.62 -2.08 -4.30
C LEU A 37 -5.82 -1.72 -3.43
N THR A 38 -5.88 -0.47 -3.00
CA THR A 38 -7.11 0.11 -2.43
C THR A 38 -8.17 0.31 -3.52
N ALA A 39 -9.44 0.50 -3.13
CA ALA A 39 -10.52 0.79 -4.07
C ALA A 39 -10.21 2.02 -4.95
N ALA A 40 -9.68 3.09 -4.34
CA ALA A 40 -9.27 4.29 -5.07
C ALA A 40 -8.16 4.00 -6.09
N ALA A 41 -7.15 3.20 -5.71
CA ALA A 41 -6.07 2.82 -6.61
C ALA A 41 -6.59 1.95 -7.78
N ARG A 42 -7.51 1.02 -7.52
CA ARG A 42 -8.15 0.20 -8.57
C ARG A 42 -8.91 1.07 -9.56
N SER A 43 -9.68 2.04 -9.09
CA SER A 43 -10.44 2.98 -9.94
C SER A 43 -9.51 3.75 -10.88
N VAL A 44 -8.46 4.38 -10.32
CA VAL A 44 -7.48 5.15 -11.11
C VAL A 44 -6.75 4.28 -12.13
N LEU A 45 -6.27 3.11 -11.70
CA LEU A 45 -5.56 2.20 -12.62
C LEU A 45 -6.50 1.62 -13.68
N GLY A 46 -7.75 1.30 -13.34
CA GLY A 46 -8.77 0.84 -14.29
C GLY A 46 -9.03 1.86 -15.39
N GLN A 47 -9.20 3.14 -15.04
CA GLN A 47 -9.34 4.21 -16.04
C GLN A 47 -8.11 4.31 -16.96
N ARG A 48 -6.91 4.16 -16.42
CA ARG A 48 -5.67 4.18 -17.21
C ARG A 48 -5.50 2.95 -18.10
N MET A 49 -6.06 1.82 -17.70
CA MET A 49 -6.05 0.59 -18.51
C MET A 49 -7.00 0.63 -19.70
N ALA A 50 -7.85 1.62 -19.84
CA ALA A 50 -8.68 1.81 -21.04
C ALA A 50 -7.83 2.14 -22.29
N SER A 51 -6.60 2.61 -22.12
CA SER A 51 -5.64 2.86 -23.20
C SER A 51 -4.87 1.60 -23.57
N ASP A 52 -4.62 1.32 -24.85
CA ASP A 52 -3.86 0.17 -25.35
C ASP A 52 -2.33 0.29 -25.16
N LYS A 53 -1.86 1.39 -24.59
CA LYS A 53 -0.43 1.63 -24.40
C LYS A 53 0.17 0.69 -23.36
N ALA A 54 1.44 0.28 -23.58
CA ALA A 54 2.15 -0.62 -22.69
C ALA A 54 2.36 -0.05 -21.28
N TYR A 55 2.61 1.27 -21.18
CA TYR A 55 2.74 1.98 -19.92
C TYR A 55 1.43 2.69 -19.56
N LEU A 56 1.04 2.64 -18.29
CA LEU A 56 -0.13 3.37 -17.79
C LEU A 56 0.08 4.89 -17.76
N PHE A 57 1.33 5.30 -17.69
CA PHE A 57 1.77 6.70 -17.74
C PHE A 57 2.81 6.84 -18.86
N PRO A 58 2.38 6.81 -20.12
CA PRO A 58 3.30 6.91 -21.25
C PRO A 58 3.85 8.33 -21.41
N CYS A 59 5.01 8.44 -22.03
CA CYS A 59 5.53 9.72 -22.49
C CYS A 59 4.67 10.26 -23.64
N GLU A 60 4.41 11.57 -23.65
CA GLU A 60 3.58 12.22 -24.69
C GLU A 60 4.22 12.16 -26.08
N THR A 61 5.54 12.29 -26.15
CA THR A 61 6.28 12.31 -27.42
C THR A 61 6.64 10.91 -27.92
N ASP A 62 6.69 9.91 -27.03
CA ASP A 62 7.02 8.53 -27.38
C ASP A 62 6.29 7.57 -26.42
N SER A 63 5.15 7.06 -26.84
CA SER A 63 4.33 6.19 -26.01
C SER A 63 4.92 4.78 -25.72
N SER A 64 6.02 4.42 -26.40
CA SER A 64 6.78 3.21 -26.09
C SER A 64 7.63 3.34 -24.81
N ARG A 65 7.73 4.54 -24.25
CA ARG A 65 8.49 4.88 -23.06
C ARG A 65 7.59 5.37 -21.94
N PRO A 66 7.97 5.19 -20.67
CA PRO A 66 7.22 5.77 -19.56
C PRO A 66 7.40 7.29 -19.51
N VAL A 67 6.46 7.99 -18.88
CA VAL A 67 6.59 9.41 -18.60
C VAL A 67 7.92 9.69 -17.86
N PRO A 68 8.65 10.73 -18.22
CA PRO A 68 9.84 11.16 -17.50
C PRO A 68 9.48 11.70 -16.11
N LYS A 69 10.48 12.16 -15.36
CA LYS A 69 10.22 12.80 -14.06
C LYS A 69 9.24 13.98 -14.19
N VAL A 70 8.20 13.97 -13.36
CA VAL A 70 7.15 15.02 -13.35
C VAL A 70 7.41 16.10 -12.29
N ASN A 71 8.65 16.24 -11.80
CA ASN A 71 8.97 17.19 -10.73
C ASN A 71 8.53 18.61 -11.05
N ASN A 72 8.81 19.11 -12.25
CA ASN A 72 8.44 20.47 -12.65
C ASN A 72 6.91 20.67 -12.66
N ALA A 73 6.15 19.68 -13.11
CA ALA A 73 4.69 19.72 -13.09
C ALA A 73 4.16 19.67 -11.65
N HIS A 74 4.77 18.83 -10.80
CA HIS A 74 4.44 18.75 -9.37
C HIS A 74 4.72 20.09 -8.68
N ASP A 75 5.92 20.65 -8.84
CA ASP A 75 6.32 21.91 -8.20
C ASP A 75 5.41 23.07 -8.63
N ARG A 76 5.00 23.11 -9.91
CA ARG A 76 4.04 24.08 -10.39
C ARG A 76 2.68 23.89 -9.71
N ALA A 77 2.15 22.67 -9.67
CA ALA A 77 0.87 22.37 -9.04
C ALA A 77 0.86 22.74 -7.55
N VAL A 78 1.95 22.43 -6.83
CA VAL A 78 2.11 22.79 -5.41
C VAL A 78 2.10 24.31 -5.24
N LYS A 79 2.83 25.04 -6.09
CA LYS A 79 2.86 26.50 -6.07
C LYS A 79 1.49 27.10 -6.33
N ASP A 80 0.78 26.61 -7.34
CA ASP A 80 -0.54 27.13 -7.74
C ASP A 80 -1.61 26.84 -6.69
N SER A 81 -1.51 25.72 -5.98
CA SER A 81 -2.43 25.33 -4.90
C SER A 81 -2.18 26.06 -3.58
N LYS A 82 -1.11 26.85 -3.48
CA LYS A 82 -0.70 27.59 -2.26
C LYS A 82 -0.51 26.72 -1.00
N VAL A 83 -0.32 25.41 -1.17
CA VAL A 83 0.04 24.52 -0.06
C VAL A 83 1.54 24.62 0.24
N ALA A 84 1.93 24.21 1.45
CA ALA A 84 3.33 24.15 1.81
C ALA A 84 4.13 23.27 0.85
N GLN A 85 5.33 23.73 0.46
CA GLN A 85 6.21 23.01 -0.47
C GLN A 85 6.55 21.63 0.08
N PHE A 86 6.37 20.59 -0.75
CA PHE A 86 6.77 19.22 -0.45
C PHE A 86 7.25 18.51 -1.72
N ARG A 87 8.06 17.47 -1.58
CA ARG A 87 8.53 16.66 -2.71
C ARG A 87 7.53 15.55 -3.00
N LEU A 88 7.42 15.14 -4.24
CA LEU A 88 6.56 14.01 -4.64
C LEU A 88 6.85 12.72 -3.84
N TYR A 89 8.12 12.52 -3.44
CA TYR A 89 8.52 11.40 -2.59
C TYR A 89 7.93 11.45 -1.17
N ASP A 90 7.62 12.64 -0.66
CA ASP A 90 7.08 12.83 0.69
C ASP A 90 5.67 12.24 0.83
N LEU A 91 4.93 12.10 -0.28
CA LEU A 91 3.66 11.35 -0.32
C LEU A 91 3.83 9.89 0.12
N ARG A 92 4.97 9.27 -0.22
CA ARG A 92 5.28 7.92 0.26
C ARG A 92 5.54 7.89 1.76
N HIS A 93 6.22 8.90 2.32
CA HIS A 93 6.44 9.01 3.76
C HIS A 93 5.11 9.21 4.48
N THR A 94 4.26 10.12 4.00
CA THR A 94 2.93 10.36 4.54
C THR A 94 2.09 9.08 4.57
N TRP A 95 2.07 8.34 3.46
CA TRP A 95 1.36 7.08 3.39
C TRP A 95 1.91 6.06 4.39
N ALA A 96 3.23 5.92 4.50
CA ALA A 96 3.87 4.97 5.40
C ALA A 96 3.59 5.29 6.88
N THR A 97 3.63 6.58 7.25
CA THR A 97 3.28 7.03 8.59
C THR A 97 1.81 6.72 8.91
N ARG A 98 0.89 7.06 7.99
CA ARG A 98 -0.54 6.77 8.17
C ARG A 98 -0.84 5.27 8.25
N ALA A 99 -0.13 4.45 7.47
CA ALA A 99 -0.24 3.01 7.51
C ALA A 99 0.23 2.43 8.86
N ALA A 100 1.36 2.91 9.38
CA ALA A 100 1.82 2.54 10.72
C ALA A 100 0.82 2.98 11.80
N MET A 101 0.30 4.20 11.72
CA MET A 101 -0.72 4.73 12.65
C MET A 101 -2.04 3.97 12.58
N SER A 102 -2.42 3.42 11.41
CA SER A 102 -3.62 2.59 11.27
C SER A 102 -3.46 1.18 11.84
N GLY A 103 -2.27 0.84 12.36
CA GLY A 103 -1.99 -0.44 12.99
C GLY A 103 -1.49 -1.53 12.05
N ILE A 104 -1.06 -1.19 10.83
CA ILE A 104 -0.31 -2.14 9.99
C ILE A 104 1.01 -2.44 10.69
N ASP A 105 1.31 -3.72 10.90
CA ASP A 105 2.56 -4.14 11.54
C ASP A 105 3.78 -3.76 10.68
N LEU A 106 4.92 -3.57 11.35
CA LEU A 106 6.12 -3.04 10.69
C LEU A 106 6.73 -4.00 9.67
N VAL A 107 6.53 -5.31 9.82
CA VAL A 107 7.03 -6.32 8.88
C VAL A 107 6.22 -6.25 7.57
N THR A 108 4.91 -6.24 7.70
CA THR A 108 3.99 -6.03 6.56
C THR A 108 4.25 -4.69 5.88
N LEU A 109 4.41 -3.61 6.66
CA LEU A 109 4.73 -2.30 6.12
C LEU A 109 6.07 -2.29 5.36
N ALA A 110 7.11 -2.96 5.90
CA ALA A 110 8.40 -3.10 5.22
C ALA A 110 8.24 -3.83 3.88
N ALA A 111 7.49 -4.93 3.85
CA ALA A 111 7.21 -5.69 2.64
C ALA A 111 6.46 -4.84 1.60
N MET A 112 5.40 -4.13 1.99
CA MET A 112 4.63 -3.24 1.11
C MET A 112 5.48 -2.09 0.54
N LEU A 113 6.38 -1.53 1.35
CA LEU A 113 7.30 -0.48 0.93
C LEU A 113 8.49 -1.00 0.10
N GLY A 114 8.78 -2.30 0.17
CA GLY A 114 9.96 -2.90 -0.47
C GLY A 114 11.26 -2.48 0.22
N HIS A 115 11.27 -2.50 1.54
CA HIS A 115 12.44 -2.28 2.36
C HIS A 115 13.11 -3.62 2.68
N SER A 116 14.43 -3.70 2.47
CA SER A 116 15.21 -4.90 2.77
C SER A 116 15.61 -5.03 4.24
N ARG A 117 15.44 -3.95 5.02
CA ARG A 117 15.78 -3.89 6.45
C ARG A 117 14.63 -3.25 7.22
N ILE A 118 14.24 -3.87 8.34
CA ILE A 118 13.16 -3.37 9.20
C ILE A 118 13.47 -1.99 9.78
N GLN A 119 14.74 -1.69 10.04
CA GLN A 119 15.19 -0.40 10.56
C GLN A 119 14.72 0.79 9.70
N MET A 120 14.55 0.57 8.39
CA MET A 120 14.06 1.62 7.49
C MET A 120 12.60 1.99 7.76
N VAL A 121 11.84 1.13 8.44
CA VAL A 121 10.41 1.33 8.74
C VAL A 121 10.22 1.88 10.15
N LEU A 122 11.19 1.67 11.06
CA LEU A 122 11.08 2.14 12.45
C LEU A 122 10.88 3.66 12.53
N ARG A 123 11.35 4.42 11.55
CA ARG A 123 11.09 5.87 11.46
C ARG A 123 9.62 6.26 11.37
N TYR A 124 8.75 5.31 11.05
CA TYR A 124 7.29 5.53 10.97
C TYR A 124 6.56 5.01 12.21
N ALA A 125 7.27 4.32 13.09
CA ALA A 125 6.73 3.78 14.34
C ALA A 125 6.81 4.86 15.43
N HIS A 126 5.68 5.49 15.69
CA HIS A 126 5.53 6.47 16.77
C HIS A 126 4.43 5.97 17.71
N PRO A 127 4.73 5.01 18.62
CA PRO A 127 3.74 4.50 19.55
C PRO A 127 3.30 5.63 20.49
N THR A 128 2.01 5.92 20.48
CA THR A 128 1.35 6.80 21.45
C THR A 128 0.56 5.95 22.44
N GLU A 129 0.19 6.51 23.58
CA GLU A 129 -0.71 5.84 24.54
C GLU A 129 -2.02 5.40 23.87
N ALA A 130 -2.57 6.22 22.99
CA ALA A 130 -3.77 5.87 22.24
C ALA A 130 -3.56 4.63 21.35
N HIS A 131 -2.39 4.49 20.73
CA HIS A 131 -2.05 3.28 19.96
C HIS A 131 -1.93 2.04 20.85
N GLN A 132 -1.38 2.17 22.04
CA GLN A 132 -1.26 1.07 23.01
C GLN A 132 -2.66 0.64 23.49
N MET A 133 -3.52 1.57 23.85
CA MET A 133 -4.91 1.29 24.24
C MET A 133 -5.69 0.60 23.11
N ASN A 134 -5.60 1.11 21.88
CA ASN A 134 -6.24 0.49 20.73
C ASN A 134 -5.69 -0.91 20.42
N ALA A 135 -4.42 -1.16 20.68
CA ALA A 135 -3.82 -2.48 20.51
C ALA A 135 -4.38 -3.46 21.55
N MET A 136 -4.54 -3.04 22.80
CA MET A 136 -5.15 -3.85 23.86
C MET A 136 -6.61 -4.16 23.55
N ALA A 137 -7.41 -3.19 23.13
CA ALA A 137 -8.80 -3.40 22.75
C ALA A 137 -8.94 -4.43 21.59
N ARG A 138 -8.02 -4.39 20.61
CA ARG A 138 -8.00 -5.39 19.53
C ARG A 138 -7.63 -6.78 20.04
N LEU A 139 -6.71 -6.88 20.99
CA LEU A 139 -6.35 -8.16 21.62
C LEU A 139 -7.54 -8.74 22.39
N GLU A 140 -8.25 -7.92 23.16
CA GLU A 140 -9.46 -8.33 23.87
C GLU A 140 -10.53 -8.85 22.92
N ALA A 141 -10.83 -8.09 21.85
CA ALA A 141 -11.79 -8.51 20.83
C ALA A 141 -11.39 -9.83 20.13
N PHE A 142 -10.11 -10.00 19.84
CA PHE A 142 -9.58 -11.25 19.25
C PHE A 142 -9.77 -12.45 20.20
N ASN A 143 -9.46 -12.27 21.48
CA ASN A 143 -9.62 -13.32 22.49
C ASN A 143 -11.10 -13.67 22.69
N GLN A 144 -11.98 -12.66 22.73
CA GLN A 144 -13.42 -12.88 22.86
C GLN A 144 -13.99 -13.68 21.68
N ALA A 145 -13.63 -13.32 20.46
CA ALA A 145 -14.04 -14.04 19.27
C ALA A 145 -13.56 -15.49 19.27
N ALA A 146 -12.33 -15.74 19.73
CA ALA A 146 -11.78 -17.09 19.84
C ALA A 146 -12.51 -17.95 20.88
N ILE A 147 -12.95 -17.36 22.00
CA ILE A 147 -13.76 -18.03 23.02
C ILE A 147 -15.13 -18.38 22.46
N GLU A 148 -15.80 -17.43 21.81
CA GLU A 148 -17.12 -17.64 21.21
C GLU A 148 -17.10 -18.75 20.15
N GLN A 149 -16.07 -18.77 19.30
CA GLN A 149 -15.88 -19.82 18.30
C GLN A 149 -15.75 -21.19 18.96
N ARG A 150 -14.91 -21.33 20.00
CA ARG A 150 -14.74 -22.60 20.71
C ARG A 150 -16.03 -23.08 21.38
N LEU A 151 -16.79 -22.18 21.96
CA LEU A 151 -18.09 -22.50 22.56
C LEU A 151 -19.10 -22.97 21.50
N ALA A 152 -19.14 -22.32 20.34
CA ALA A 152 -20.00 -22.74 19.23
C ALA A 152 -19.61 -24.12 18.69
N GLU A 153 -18.31 -24.39 18.52
CA GLU A 153 -17.81 -25.69 18.08
C GLU A 153 -18.15 -26.81 19.07
N SER A 154 -17.97 -26.55 20.37
CA SER A 154 -18.31 -27.54 21.43
C SER A 154 -19.82 -27.80 21.52
N ALA A 155 -20.67 -26.77 21.36
CA ALA A 155 -22.11 -26.93 21.33
C ALA A 155 -22.59 -27.76 20.12
N SER A 156 -22.00 -27.52 18.94
CA SER A 156 -22.28 -28.28 17.72
C SER A 156 -21.87 -29.75 17.83
N ALA A 157 -20.71 -30.02 18.46
CA ALA A 157 -20.25 -31.39 18.69
C ALA A 157 -21.16 -32.20 19.62
N VAL A 158 -21.73 -31.57 20.65
CA VAL A 158 -22.69 -32.20 21.57
C VAL A 158 -24.00 -32.54 20.85
N GLN A 159 -24.48 -31.70 19.92
CA GLN A 159 -25.68 -31.97 19.15
C GLN A 159 -25.55 -33.09 18.11
N MET A 160 -24.33 -33.40 17.65
CA MET A 160 -24.09 -34.48 16.69
C MET A 160 -23.97 -35.86 17.35
N VAL A 161 -23.92 -35.94 18.68
CA VAL A 161 -23.77 -37.20 19.44
C VAL A 161 -25.12 -37.67 20.03
N GLN A 162 -26.18 -36.91 19.86
CA GLN A 162 -27.57 -37.29 20.20
C GLN A 162 -28.33 -37.76 18.94
#